data_f8540441ed1b69aac4779c15d9dace56
#
_entry.id   f8540441ed1b69aac4779c15d9dace56
#
_cell.length_a   1.000
_cell.length_b   1.000
_cell.length_c   1.000
_cell.angle_alpha   90.00
_cell.angle_beta   90.00
_cell.angle_gamma   90.00
#
_symmetry.space_group_name_H-M   'P 1'
#
loop_
_entity.id
_entity.type
_entity.pdbx_description
1 polymer ?
#
loop_
_entity_poly.entity_id
_entity_poly.type
_entity_poly.pdbx_seq_one_letter_code
_entity_poly.pdbx_strand_id
1 'polypeptide(L)'
;YYRDDFFRDADPKKMLVFSGWRFVPKAIALLTSHEAEQRIAPRGRLWEGDDRPPLRFTEKGSFHIFDVCLPSPALARLVEPSALASDALTAKELLRRTRKALKRALEEAGVQVAATSRSPIWQVVARLDRHSGSPIRKALEGSAAYNGDDITERFAEHVDTFVDWMEEGGSLRISEERLTHLARIAAFSPAVSILRAFWTTYPDSCGEVHERLVDLCFGELRSYFNRRTVRAIVERSVPAGRGYVRAAIEYCERAHFQAVADEYLYLVKNVLQRNGPAEMAEHLARVLGVGTGSPNIN
;
A
#
# COMPACT_ATOMS: atom_id res chain seq x y z
N TYR A 1 -1.43 -10.72 14.50
CA TYR A 1 -0.42 -10.30 13.54
C TYR A 1 0.86 -11.12 13.70
N TYR A 2 1.72 -11.17 12.67
CA TYR A 2 2.95 -11.98 12.67
C TYR A 2 4.02 -11.39 13.62
N ARG A 3 4.96 -12.27 14.09
CA ARG A 3 5.90 -11.93 15.17
C ARG A 3 7.18 -11.20 14.73
N ASP A 4 7.47 -11.14 13.43
CA ASP A 4 8.72 -10.59 12.90
C ASP A 4 8.60 -9.08 12.66
N ASP A 5 8.83 -8.26 13.69
CA ASP A 5 8.74 -6.81 13.63
C ASP A 5 10.08 -6.08 13.89
N PHE A 6 10.13 -4.79 13.59
CA PHE A 6 11.28 -3.93 13.83
C PHE A 6 11.60 -3.75 15.32
N PHE A 7 10.62 -3.97 16.20
CA PHE A 7 10.72 -3.67 17.61
C PHE A 7 10.88 -4.93 18.46
N ARG A 8 11.07 -6.10 17.83
CA ARG A 8 11.18 -7.38 18.52
C ARG A 8 12.23 -7.36 19.61
N ASP A 9 13.40 -6.76 19.35
CA ASP A 9 14.53 -6.72 20.24
C ASP A 9 14.74 -5.32 20.86
N ALA A 10 13.81 -4.40 20.66
CA ALA A 10 13.90 -3.04 21.22
C ALA A 10 13.37 -2.96 22.64
N ASP A 11 14.16 -2.36 23.52
CA ASP A 11 13.82 -2.08 24.90
C ASP A 11 14.18 -0.61 25.24
N PRO A 12 13.33 0.16 25.90
CA PRO A 12 11.90 0.06 26.14
C PRO A 12 11.06 0.47 24.91
N LYS A 13 9.89 -0.12 24.78
CA LYS A 13 9.03 0.05 23.59
C LYS A 13 8.02 1.19 23.67
N LYS A 14 7.64 1.59 24.88
CA LYS A 14 6.68 2.67 25.13
C LYS A 14 7.07 3.46 26.37
N MET A 15 6.95 4.78 26.28
CA MET A 15 7.09 5.69 27.39
C MET A 15 5.89 6.63 27.43
N LEU A 16 5.20 6.68 28.57
CA LEU A 16 4.10 7.62 28.81
C LEU A 16 4.66 8.88 29.50
N VAL A 17 4.38 10.04 28.92
CA VAL A 17 4.78 11.34 29.45
C VAL A 17 3.53 12.11 29.84
N PHE A 18 3.39 12.41 31.15
CA PHE A 18 2.32 13.23 31.68
C PHE A 18 2.83 14.62 32.01
N SER A 19 2.11 15.66 31.59
CA SER A 19 2.40 17.04 31.94
C SER A 19 1.12 17.85 31.98
N GLY A 20 1.00 18.71 32.99
CA GLY A 20 -0.05 19.73 33.08
C GLY A 20 0.12 20.86 32.05
N TRP A 21 1.27 20.95 31.38
CA TRP A 21 1.54 21.97 30.39
C TRP A 21 1.27 21.42 29.00
N ARG A 22 0.33 21.98 28.28
CA ARG A 22 -0.08 21.54 26.92
C ARG A 22 1.06 21.55 25.90
N PHE A 23 2.08 22.38 26.13
CA PHE A 23 3.22 22.49 25.21
C PHE A 23 4.22 21.33 25.35
N VAL A 24 4.40 20.77 26.57
CA VAL A 24 5.44 19.76 26.82
C VAL A 24 5.27 18.49 25.99
N PRO A 25 4.09 17.86 25.87
CA PRO A 25 3.92 16.70 25.00
C PRO A 25 4.25 17.01 23.52
N LYS A 26 3.87 18.20 23.05
CA LYS A 26 4.17 18.63 21.68
C LYS A 26 5.67 18.85 21.45
N ALA A 27 6.34 19.48 22.43
CA ALA A 27 7.79 19.71 22.35
C ALA A 27 8.55 18.38 22.38
N ILE A 28 8.17 17.43 23.24
CA ILE A 28 8.81 16.12 23.29
C ILE A 28 8.58 15.37 21.97
N ALA A 29 7.35 15.34 21.44
CA ALA A 29 7.06 14.71 20.16
C ALA A 29 7.89 15.34 19.02
N LEU A 30 8.01 16.66 18.99
CA LEU A 30 8.82 17.38 17.98
C LEU A 30 10.30 17.03 18.12
N LEU A 31 10.86 17.06 19.33
CA LEU A 31 12.27 16.77 19.57
C LEU A 31 12.61 15.31 19.26
N THR A 32 11.75 14.37 19.66
CA THR A 32 11.96 12.95 19.37
C THR A 32 11.85 12.66 17.88
N SER A 33 10.89 13.28 17.17
CA SER A 33 10.77 13.18 15.73
C SER A 33 12.00 13.77 15.03
N HIS A 34 12.46 14.96 15.46
CA HIS A 34 13.64 15.58 14.89
C HIS A 34 14.92 14.75 15.13
N GLU A 35 15.10 14.20 16.33
CA GLU A 35 16.24 13.32 16.64
C GLU A 35 16.17 12.03 15.81
N ALA A 36 14.99 11.44 15.67
CA ALA A 36 14.79 10.27 14.81
C ALA A 36 15.14 10.60 13.35
N GLU A 37 14.68 11.74 12.83
CA GLU A 37 15.02 12.21 11.49
C GLU A 37 16.52 12.42 11.32
N GLN A 38 17.20 13.03 12.29
CA GLN A 38 18.66 13.25 12.25
C GLN A 38 19.45 11.93 12.26
N ARG A 39 18.96 10.92 12.99
CA ARG A 39 19.58 9.58 13.00
C ARG A 39 19.33 8.82 11.71
N ILE A 40 18.13 8.94 11.16
CA ILE A 40 17.75 8.30 9.90
C ILE A 40 18.48 8.98 8.73
N ALA A 41 18.62 10.29 8.76
CA ALA A 41 19.16 11.11 7.70
C ALA A 41 20.09 12.20 8.26
N PRO A 42 21.35 11.87 8.60
CA PRO A 42 22.32 12.84 9.06
C PRO A 42 22.47 14.03 8.09
N ARG A 43 22.57 15.23 8.65
CA ARG A 43 22.69 16.48 7.87
C ARG A 43 23.72 16.33 6.73
N GLY A 44 23.32 16.67 5.51
CA GLY A 44 24.16 16.67 4.32
C GLY A 44 24.16 15.39 3.49
N ARG A 45 23.55 14.29 3.95
CA ARG A 45 23.45 13.03 3.18
C ARG A 45 22.03 12.58 2.87
N LEU A 46 21.04 13.48 3.01
CA LEU A 46 19.65 13.12 2.76
C LEU A 46 19.39 12.76 1.31
N TRP A 47 20.27 13.18 0.38
CA TRP A 47 20.03 12.90 -1.01
C TRP A 47 21.23 13.21 -1.94
N GLU A 48 22.01 12.22 -2.29
CA GLU A 48 22.88 12.24 -3.48
C GLU A 48 22.25 11.49 -4.68
N GLY A 49 20.96 11.18 -4.61
CA GLY A 49 20.23 10.40 -5.62
C GLY A 49 19.34 11.24 -6.53
N ASP A 50 18.79 10.59 -7.52
CA ASP A 50 17.83 11.14 -8.48
C ASP A 50 16.64 11.79 -7.74
N ASP A 51 16.43 13.10 -7.91
CA ASP A 51 15.34 13.87 -7.30
C ASP A 51 13.94 13.42 -7.79
N ARG A 52 13.90 12.61 -8.84
CA ARG A 52 12.65 12.10 -9.39
C ARG A 52 11.95 11.15 -8.41
N PRO A 53 10.63 11.32 -8.19
CA PRO A 53 9.89 10.45 -7.30
C PRO A 53 9.90 9.00 -7.81
N PRO A 54 10.18 8.01 -6.94
CA PRO A 54 10.27 6.61 -7.36
C PRO A 54 8.92 6.02 -7.78
N LEU A 55 7.82 6.47 -7.15
CA LEU A 55 6.46 6.07 -7.51
C LEU A 55 5.88 7.13 -8.45
N ARG A 56 6.10 6.97 -9.76
CA ARG A 56 5.60 7.88 -10.78
C ARG A 56 5.01 7.10 -11.96
N PHE A 57 4.06 7.71 -12.64
CA PHE A 57 3.59 7.24 -13.93
C PHE A 57 4.63 7.57 -15.00
N THR A 58 4.96 6.62 -15.86
CA THR A 58 5.97 6.79 -16.89
C THR A 58 5.37 6.55 -18.27
N GLU A 59 5.83 7.31 -19.28
CA GLU A 59 5.35 7.24 -20.66
C GLU A 59 5.48 5.85 -21.32
N LYS A 60 6.36 5.00 -20.81
CA LYS A 60 6.64 3.67 -21.39
C LYS A 60 5.94 2.51 -20.66
N GLY A 61 4.79 2.75 -20.04
CA GLY A 61 3.95 1.68 -19.49
C GLY A 61 4.58 0.89 -18.35
N SER A 62 5.40 1.53 -17.52
CA SER A 62 5.89 0.92 -16.28
C SER A 62 4.80 0.98 -15.22
N PHE A 63 4.10 -0.13 -15.02
CA PHE A 63 3.02 -0.28 -14.04
C PHE A 63 3.53 -0.63 -12.63
N HIS A 64 4.80 -0.41 -12.32
CA HIS A 64 5.34 -0.73 -10.99
C HIS A 64 4.66 0.00 -9.84
N ILE A 65 4.08 1.17 -10.12
CA ILE A 65 3.29 1.91 -9.13
C ILE A 65 2.04 1.11 -8.69
N PHE A 66 1.49 0.27 -9.55
CA PHE A 66 0.33 -0.57 -9.24
C PHE A 66 0.64 -1.62 -8.17
N ASP A 67 1.89 -2.09 -8.08
CA ASP A 67 2.31 -3.03 -7.04
C ASP A 67 2.13 -2.44 -5.62
N VAL A 68 2.18 -1.10 -5.50
CA VAL A 68 2.05 -0.36 -4.23
C VAL A 68 0.67 0.29 -4.07
N CYS A 69 0.13 0.87 -5.16
CA CYS A 69 -1.01 1.77 -5.09
C CYS A 69 -2.33 1.18 -5.61
N LEU A 70 -2.33 0.01 -6.24
CA LEU A 70 -3.58 -0.61 -6.73
C LEU A 70 -4.30 -1.36 -5.60
N PRO A 71 -5.49 -0.92 -5.16
CA PRO A 71 -6.30 -1.64 -4.19
C PRO A 71 -7.07 -2.78 -4.86
N SER A 72 -6.36 -3.84 -5.31
CA SER A 72 -6.93 -4.97 -6.02
C SER A 72 -7.80 -5.85 -5.11
N PRO A 73 -9.10 -5.99 -5.37
CA PRO A 73 -9.98 -6.87 -4.63
C PRO A 73 -9.63 -8.35 -4.74
N ALA A 74 -9.17 -8.79 -5.92
CA ALA A 74 -8.75 -10.17 -6.11
C ALA A 74 -7.57 -10.50 -5.18
N LEU A 75 -6.59 -9.60 -5.08
CA LEU A 75 -5.44 -9.79 -4.18
C LEU A 75 -5.84 -9.67 -2.71
N ALA A 76 -6.74 -8.75 -2.38
CA ALA A 76 -7.20 -8.57 -1.00
C ALA A 76 -7.88 -9.82 -0.44
N ARG A 77 -8.67 -10.53 -1.25
CA ARG A 77 -9.37 -11.77 -0.87
C ARG A 77 -8.47 -12.98 -0.65
N LEU A 78 -7.21 -12.94 -1.13
CA LEU A 78 -6.26 -14.05 -0.94
C LEU A 78 -5.76 -14.20 0.51
N VAL A 79 -5.99 -13.19 1.34
CA VAL A 79 -5.60 -13.17 2.76
C VAL A 79 -6.85 -13.05 3.60
N GLU A 80 -7.19 -14.10 4.33
CA GLU A 80 -8.32 -14.08 5.26
C GLU A 80 -8.02 -13.22 6.49
N PRO A 81 -8.91 -12.30 6.89
CA PRO A 81 -8.73 -11.47 8.08
C PRO A 81 -8.51 -12.30 9.36
N SER A 82 -9.17 -13.44 9.49
CA SER A 82 -9.00 -14.36 10.61
C SER A 82 -7.58 -14.92 10.72
N ALA A 83 -6.90 -15.11 9.59
CA ALA A 83 -5.51 -15.54 9.58
C ALA A 83 -4.57 -14.48 10.15
N LEU A 84 -4.90 -13.19 9.98
CA LEU A 84 -4.12 -12.07 10.50
C LEU A 84 -4.26 -11.88 12.01
N ALA A 85 -5.39 -12.29 12.58
CA ALA A 85 -5.67 -12.18 14.01
C ALA A 85 -4.94 -13.22 14.88
N SER A 86 -4.26 -14.19 14.26
CA SER A 86 -3.55 -15.25 14.98
C SER A 86 -2.17 -14.79 15.47
N ASP A 87 -1.96 -14.75 16.77
CA ASP A 87 -0.66 -14.43 17.39
C ASP A 87 0.47 -15.39 17.04
N ALA A 88 0.14 -16.55 16.46
CA ALA A 88 1.11 -17.57 16.06
C ALA A 88 1.58 -17.41 14.61
N LEU A 89 0.98 -16.52 13.82
CA LEU A 89 1.32 -16.36 12.43
C LEU A 89 2.62 -15.57 12.25
N THR A 90 3.55 -16.12 11.46
CA THR A 90 4.74 -15.39 11.01
C THR A 90 4.52 -14.83 9.61
N ALA A 91 5.26 -13.78 9.23
CA ALA A 91 5.23 -13.24 7.86
C ALA A 91 5.53 -14.32 6.81
N LYS A 92 6.46 -15.22 7.10
CA LYS A 92 6.81 -16.36 6.23
C LYS A 92 5.63 -17.31 6.02
N GLU A 93 4.92 -17.64 7.09
CA GLU A 93 3.74 -18.52 7.02
C GLU A 93 2.58 -17.84 6.30
N LEU A 94 2.33 -16.55 6.56
CA LEU A 94 1.35 -15.74 5.83
C LEU A 94 1.66 -15.76 4.32
N LEU A 95 2.89 -15.48 3.94
CA LEU A 95 3.32 -15.49 2.54
C LEU A 95 3.14 -16.87 1.91
N ARG A 96 3.44 -17.96 2.64
CA ARG A 96 3.24 -19.32 2.16
C ARG A 96 1.76 -19.62 1.89
N ARG A 97 0.87 -19.24 2.80
CA ARG A 97 -0.60 -19.40 2.64
C ARG A 97 -1.12 -18.57 1.48
N THR A 98 -0.74 -17.30 1.41
CA THR A 98 -1.12 -16.40 0.31
C THR A 98 -0.65 -16.95 -1.04
N ARG A 99 0.59 -17.45 -1.13
CA ARG A 99 1.10 -18.05 -2.36
C ARG A 99 0.31 -19.30 -2.78
N LYS A 100 -0.12 -20.12 -1.83
CA LYS A 100 -0.96 -21.29 -2.11
C LYS A 100 -2.34 -20.88 -2.63
N ALA A 101 -2.98 -19.88 -1.99
CA ALA A 101 -4.26 -19.34 -2.45
C ALA A 101 -4.14 -18.69 -3.83
N LEU A 102 -3.07 -17.93 -4.06
CA LEU A 102 -2.78 -17.30 -5.34
C LEU A 102 -2.61 -18.32 -6.47
N LYS A 103 -1.90 -19.43 -6.25
CA LYS A 103 -1.76 -20.49 -7.27
C LYS A 103 -3.12 -21.00 -7.73
N ARG A 104 -4.05 -21.25 -6.82
CA ARG A 104 -5.42 -21.69 -7.15
C ARG A 104 -6.16 -20.63 -7.96
N ALA A 105 -6.13 -19.37 -7.51
CA ALA A 105 -6.79 -18.29 -8.22
C ALA A 105 -6.22 -18.07 -9.63
N LEU A 106 -4.92 -18.27 -9.84
CA LEU A 106 -4.28 -18.21 -11.14
C LEU A 106 -4.74 -19.36 -12.06
N GLU A 107 -4.80 -20.58 -11.54
CA GLU A 107 -5.32 -21.75 -12.27
C GLU A 107 -6.77 -21.51 -12.72
N GLU A 108 -7.64 -21.04 -11.82
CA GLU A 108 -9.03 -20.69 -12.10
C GLU A 108 -9.15 -19.57 -13.15
N ALA A 109 -8.27 -18.56 -13.10
CA ALA A 109 -8.22 -17.46 -14.05
C ALA A 109 -7.52 -17.82 -15.39
N GLY A 110 -7.04 -19.06 -15.57
CA GLY A 110 -6.39 -19.54 -16.78
C GLY A 110 -4.96 -19.00 -16.97
N VAL A 111 -4.27 -18.63 -15.88
CA VAL A 111 -2.88 -18.16 -15.90
C VAL A 111 -1.93 -19.33 -15.62
N GLN A 112 -1.00 -19.59 -16.53
CA GLN A 112 -0.07 -20.71 -16.40
C GLN A 112 1.18 -20.31 -15.59
N VAL A 113 1.57 -21.16 -14.65
CA VAL A 113 2.89 -21.06 -14.00
C VAL A 113 3.92 -21.79 -14.87
N ALA A 114 4.97 -21.09 -15.32
CA ALA A 114 5.97 -21.59 -16.24
C ALA A 114 7.38 -21.22 -15.79
N ALA A 115 8.39 -21.92 -16.29
CA ALA A 115 9.79 -21.65 -15.97
C ALA A 115 10.22 -20.21 -16.34
N THR A 116 9.69 -19.68 -17.44
CA THR A 116 9.92 -18.31 -17.88
C THR A 116 8.62 -17.53 -17.97
N SER A 117 8.64 -16.30 -17.48
CA SER A 117 7.49 -15.39 -17.57
C SER A 117 7.71 -14.39 -18.69
N ARG A 118 6.65 -14.18 -19.50
CA ARG A 118 6.60 -13.08 -20.49
C ARG A 118 5.58 -12.01 -20.08
N SER A 119 4.67 -12.34 -19.18
CA SER A 119 3.56 -11.45 -18.82
C SER A 119 3.96 -10.51 -17.69
N PRO A 120 3.75 -9.21 -17.81
CA PRO A 120 3.89 -8.27 -16.70
C PRO A 120 2.95 -8.61 -15.53
N ILE A 121 3.34 -8.27 -14.29
CA ILE A 121 2.55 -8.59 -13.09
C ILE A 121 1.18 -7.90 -13.14
N TRP A 122 1.12 -6.65 -13.56
CA TRP A 122 -0.14 -5.91 -13.64
C TRP A 122 -1.19 -6.57 -14.56
N GLN A 123 -0.76 -7.22 -15.65
CA GLN A 123 -1.66 -7.98 -16.52
C GLN A 123 -2.24 -9.20 -15.82
N VAL A 124 -1.43 -9.85 -15.00
CA VAL A 124 -1.90 -10.99 -14.18
C VAL A 124 -2.90 -10.50 -13.14
N VAL A 125 -2.65 -9.34 -12.50
CA VAL A 125 -3.60 -8.72 -11.55
C VAL A 125 -4.90 -8.34 -12.24
N ALA A 126 -4.84 -7.69 -13.41
CA ALA A 126 -6.02 -7.34 -14.20
C ALA A 126 -6.88 -8.58 -14.52
N ARG A 127 -6.22 -9.70 -14.90
CA ARG A 127 -6.92 -10.97 -15.15
C ARG A 127 -7.58 -11.53 -13.87
N LEU A 128 -6.91 -11.49 -12.73
CA LEU A 128 -7.46 -11.93 -11.46
C LEU A 128 -8.65 -11.08 -11.04
N ASP A 129 -8.56 -9.77 -11.15
CA ASP A 129 -9.65 -8.85 -10.82
C ASP A 129 -10.86 -9.05 -11.74
N ARG A 130 -10.64 -9.22 -13.04
CA ARG A 130 -11.71 -9.60 -13.98
C ARG A 130 -12.38 -10.92 -13.59
N HIS A 131 -11.59 -11.96 -13.37
CA HIS A 131 -12.10 -13.30 -13.06
C HIS A 131 -12.92 -13.33 -11.76
N SER A 132 -12.51 -12.54 -10.78
CA SER A 132 -13.21 -12.41 -9.50
C SER A 132 -14.49 -11.56 -9.57
N GLY A 133 -14.84 -11.01 -10.74
CA GLY A 133 -15.99 -10.10 -10.88
C GLY A 133 -15.81 -8.80 -10.10
N SER A 134 -14.57 -8.34 -9.97
CA SER A 134 -14.21 -7.18 -9.12
C SER A 134 -14.79 -5.86 -9.66
N PRO A 135 -15.34 -5.00 -8.78
CA PRO A 135 -15.82 -3.66 -9.17
C PRO A 135 -14.68 -2.65 -9.39
N ILE A 136 -13.41 -3.06 -9.33
CA ILE A 136 -12.25 -2.17 -9.41
C ILE A 136 -12.24 -1.32 -10.68
N ARG A 137 -12.71 -1.86 -11.80
CA ARG A 137 -12.84 -1.12 -13.06
C ARG A 137 -13.61 0.18 -12.87
N LYS A 138 -14.84 0.10 -12.36
CA LYS A 138 -15.71 1.26 -12.16
C LYS A 138 -15.06 2.30 -11.23
N ALA A 139 -14.38 1.83 -10.18
CA ALA A 139 -13.71 2.71 -9.23
C ALA A 139 -12.48 3.41 -9.85
N LEU A 140 -11.73 2.72 -10.72
CA LEU A 140 -10.60 3.28 -11.45
C LEU A 140 -11.06 4.34 -12.47
N GLU A 141 -12.07 4.02 -13.27
CA GLU A 141 -12.66 4.93 -14.27
C GLU A 141 -13.23 6.18 -13.59
N GLY A 142 -13.92 6.05 -12.45
CA GLY A 142 -14.46 7.15 -11.67
C GLY A 142 -13.37 8.04 -11.08
N SER A 143 -12.28 7.46 -10.57
CA SER A 143 -11.11 8.18 -10.06
C SER A 143 -10.37 8.92 -11.18
N ALA A 144 -10.14 8.28 -12.32
CA ALA A 144 -9.43 8.88 -13.47
C ALA A 144 -10.16 10.06 -14.08
N ALA A 145 -11.50 10.09 -14.00
CA ALA A 145 -12.32 11.17 -14.56
C ALA A 145 -12.28 12.47 -13.75
N TYR A 146 -11.79 12.44 -12.51
CA TYR A 146 -12.00 13.54 -11.55
C TYR A 146 -10.90 14.61 -11.53
N ASN A 147 -9.72 14.38 -12.10
CA ASN A 147 -8.57 15.28 -11.90
C ASN A 147 -8.00 15.84 -13.21
N GLY A 148 -7.77 17.13 -13.32
CA GLY A 148 -7.36 17.87 -14.52
C GLY A 148 -5.87 18.25 -14.64
N ASP A 149 -4.94 17.60 -13.93
CA ASP A 149 -3.49 17.90 -13.94
C ASP A 149 -2.69 16.90 -14.80
N ASP A 150 -1.46 17.26 -15.27
CA ASP A 150 -0.54 16.38 -16.03
C ASP A 150 -0.32 14.98 -15.42
N ILE A 151 -0.35 14.88 -14.10
CA ILE A 151 -0.22 13.61 -13.38
C ILE A 151 -1.45 12.75 -13.62
N THR A 152 -2.57 13.37 -13.78
CA THR A 152 -3.88 12.76 -13.99
C THR A 152 -4.04 12.22 -15.39
N GLU A 153 -3.54 12.93 -16.40
CA GLU A 153 -3.58 12.44 -17.78
C GLU A 153 -2.81 11.12 -17.89
N ARG A 154 -1.62 11.05 -17.31
CA ARG A 154 -0.83 9.82 -17.27
C ARG A 154 -1.44 8.72 -16.42
N PHE A 155 -2.12 9.06 -15.34
CA PHE A 155 -2.88 8.10 -14.54
C PHE A 155 -4.04 7.54 -15.37
N ALA A 156 -4.80 8.40 -16.05
CA ALA A 156 -5.90 7.99 -16.92
C ALA A 156 -5.41 7.02 -18.02
N GLU A 157 -4.31 7.34 -18.71
CA GLU A 157 -3.70 6.44 -19.70
C GLU A 157 -3.35 5.06 -19.13
N HIS A 158 -2.84 5.01 -17.89
CA HIS A 158 -2.52 3.75 -17.22
C HIS A 158 -3.80 2.99 -16.82
N VAL A 159 -4.82 3.71 -16.37
CA VAL A 159 -6.13 3.12 -16.06
C VAL A 159 -6.76 2.55 -17.32
N ASP A 160 -6.81 3.31 -18.40
CA ASP A 160 -7.36 2.86 -19.68
C ASP A 160 -6.64 1.59 -20.16
N THR A 161 -5.31 1.61 -20.16
CA THR A 161 -4.50 0.43 -20.55
C THR A 161 -4.80 -0.78 -19.66
N PHE A 162 -4.97 -0.58 -18.35
CA PHE A 162 -5.29 -1.65 -17.40
C PHE A 162 -6.70 -2.21 -17.65
N VAL A 163 -7.67 -1.33 -17.88
CA VAL A 163 -9.08 -1.67 -18.13
C VAL A 163 -9.22 -2.39 -19.47
N ASP A 164 -8.60 -1.89 -20.54
CA ASP A 164 -8.59 -2.54 -21.85
C ASP A 164 -8.03 -3.96 -21.73
N TRP A 165 -6.95 -4.12 -20.98
CA TRP A 165 -6.37 -5.44 -20.74
C TRP A 165 -7.31 -6.37 -19.95
N MET A 166 -8.10 -5.84 -19.03
CA MET A 166 -9.14 -6.63 -18.36
C MET A 166 -10.18 -7.15 -19.37
N GLU A 167 -10.49 -6.40 -20.42
CA GLU A 167 -11.47 -6.80 -21.43
C GLU A 167 -10.91 -7.78 -22.46
N GLU A 168 -9.81 -7.43 -23.08
CA GLU A 168 -9.24 -8.18 -24.20
C GLU A 168 -8.73 -9.55 -23.78
N GLY A 169 -7.94 -9.58 -22.76
CA GLY A 169 -7.36 -10.79 -22.18
C GLY A 169 -6.54 -11.63 -23.14
N GLY A 170 -5.34 -12.01 -22.78
CA GLY A 170 -4.46 -12.88 -23.54
C GLY A 170 -4.04 -14.14 -22.79
N SER A 171 -3.27 -15.00 -23.41
CA SER A 171 -2.59 -16.10 -22.71
C SER A 171 -1.52 -15.54 -21.79
N LEU A 172 -1.65 -15.78 -20.49
CA LEU A 172 -0.74 -15.28 -19.46
C LEU A 172 0.13 -16.40 -18.90
N ARG A 173 1.41 -16.08 -18.70
CA ARG A 173 2.37 -16.97 -18.03
C ARG A 173 3.16 -16.21 -16.99
N ILE A 174 3.26 -16.78 -15.78
CA ILE A 174 4.02 -16.22 -14.67
C ILE A 174 5.11 -17.19 -14.20
N SER A 175 6.32 -16.67 -13.94
CA SER A 175 7.40 -17.48 -13.35
C SER A 175 7.21 -17.65 -11.83
N GLU A 176 7.85 -18.67 -11.24
CA GLU A 176 7.81 -18.91 -9.80
C GLU A 176 8.37 -17.72 -8.98
N GLU A 177 9.36 -17.00 -9.52
CA GLU A 177 9.89 -15.78 -8.90
C GLU A 177 8.82 -14.68 -8.87
N ARG A 178 8.19 -14.40 -10.02
CA ARG A 178 7.11 -13.40 -10.13
C ARG A 178 5.87 -13.80 -9.35
N LEU A 179 5.55 -15.08 -9.28
CA LEU A 179 4.49 -15.61 -8.43
C LEU A 179 4.77 -15.30 -6.95
N THR A 180 6.00 -15.48 -6.51
CA THR A 180 6.42 -15.15 -5.13
C THR A 180 6.33 -13.64 -4.88
N HIS A 181 6.72 -12.82 -5.86
CA HIS A 181 6.58 -11.37 -5.75
C HIS A 181 5.10 -10.94 -5.72
N LEU A 182 4.26 -11.50 -6.58
CA LEU A 182 2.81 -11.24 -6.58
C LEU A 182 2.13 -11.67 -5.27
N ALA A 183 2.53 -12.82 -4.70
CA ALA A 183 2.05 -13.23 -3.39
C ALA A 183 2.46 -12.24 -2.28
N ARG A 184 3.65 -11.63 -2.40
CA ARG A 184 4.09 -10.59 -1.46
C ARG A 184 3.30 -9.29 -1.64
N ILE A 185 2.98 -8.89 -2.89
CA ILE A 185 2.06 -7.78 -3.16
C ILE A 185 0.69 -8.06 -2.51
N ALA A 186 0.12 -9.23 -2.74
CA ALA A 186 -1.17 -9.61 -2.15
C ALA A 186 -1.16 -9.58 -0.62
N ALA A 187 -0.07 -10.00 0.02
CA ALA A 187 0.02 -10.05 1.47
C ALA A 187 0.31 -8.68 2.11
N PHE A 188 1.18 -7.87 1.50
CA PHE A 188 1.81 -6.72 2.17
C PHE A 188 1.77 -5.40 1.40
N SER A 189 1.22 -5.34 0.18
CA SER A 189 1.05 -4.05 -0.51
C SER A 189 0.19 -3.10 0.34
N PRO A 190 0.61 -1.84 0.51
CA PRO A 190 -0.12 -0.90 1.36
C PRO A 190 -1.54 -0.63 0.85
N ALA A 191 -1.77 -0.49 -0.47
CA ALA A 191 -3.11 -0.28 -1.00
C ALA A 191 -4.02 -1.49 -0.78
N VAL A 192 -3.51 -2.71 -0.97
CA VAL A 192 -4.25 -3.95 -0.71
C VAL A 192 -4.54 -4.10 0.79
N SER A 193 -3.59 -3.72 1.65
CA SER A 193 -3.77 -3.74 3.11
C SER A 193 -4.83 -2.73 3.58
N ILE A 194 -4.84 -1.52 3.03
CA ILE A 194 -5.87 -0.52 3.31
C ILE A 194 -7.24 -1.04 2.87
N LEU A 195 -7.36 -1.61 1.67
CA LEU A 195 -8.63 -2.20 1.20
C LEU A 195 -9.15 -3.28 2.14
N ARG A 196 -8.31 -4.20 2.60
CA ARG A 196 -8.71 -5.22 3.60
C ARG A 196 -9.15 -4.58 4.91
N ALA A 197 -8.43 -3.59 5.39
CA ALA A 197 -8.79 -2.87 6.60
C ALA A 197 -10.15 -2.16 6.47
N PHE A 198 -10.46 -1.60 5.29
CA PHE A 198 -11.80 -1.08 5.00
C PHE A 198 -12.87 -2.16 5.06
N TRP A 199 -12.66 -3.32 4.48
CA TRP A 199 -13.62 -4.44 4.52
C TRP A 199 -13.80 -5.00 5.95
N THR A 200 -12.73 -5.05 6.72
CA THR A 200 -12.81 -5.43 8.14
C THR A 200 -13.62 -4.41 8.96
N THR A 201 -13.42 -3.13 8.68
CA THR A 201 -14.09 -2.03 9.39
C THR A 201 -15.55 -1.87 8.95
N TYR A 202 -15.84 -2.10 7.67
CA TYR A 202 -17.17 -2.00 7.05
C TYR A 202 -17.54 -3.32 6.36
N PRO A 203 -17.95 -4.35 7.11
CA PRO A 203 -18.22 -5.69 6.53
C PRO A 203 -19.30 -5.71 5.44
N ASP A 204 -20.29 -4.81 5.55
CA ASP A 204 -21.37 -4.67 4.56
C ASP A 204 -20.86 -4.20 3.19
N SER A 205 -19.71 -3.54 3.15
CA SER A 205 -19.02 -3.10 1.92
C SER A 205 -17.93 -4.09 1.48
N CYS A 206 -17.91 -5.30 2.03
CA CYS A 206 -16.90 -6.29 1.68
C CYS A 206 -17.02 -6.68 0.19
N GLY A 207 -15.91 -6.57 -0.52
CA GLY A 207 -15.85 -6.81 -1.95
C GLY A 207 -16.07 -5.58 -2.82
N GLU A 208 -16.53 -4.48 -2.25
CA GLU A 208 -16.63 -3.18 -2.93
C GLU A 208 -15.30 -2.43 -2.94
N VAL A 209 -15.11 -1.60 -3.97
CA VAL A 209 -14.03 -0.61 -4.04
C VAL A 209 -14.66 0.73 -4.36
N HIS A 210 -14.49 1.68 -3.46
CA HIS A 210 -14.99 3.03 -3.65
C HIS A 210 -13.94 3.86 -4.42
N GLU A 211 -14.37 4.73 -5.34
CA GLU A 211 -13.49 5.62 -6.11
C GLU A 211 -12.56 6.47 -5.21
N ARG A 212 -13.09 6.99 -4.10
CA ARG A 212 -12.29 7.74 -3.11
C ARG A 212 -11.15 6.93 -2.49
N LEU A 213 -11.27 5.60 -2.42
CA LEU A 213 -10.18 4.75 -1.98
C LEU A 213 -9.10 4.63 -3.04
N VAL A 214 -9.47 4.63 -4.31
CA VAL A 214 -8.53 4.68 -5.44
C VAL A 214 -7.80 6.02 -5.42
N ASP A 215 -8.52 7.14 -5.27
CA ASP A 215 -7.94 8.49 -5.13
C ASP A 215 -6.94 8.54 -3.97
N LEU A 216 -7.31 8.01 -2.81
CA LEU A 216 -6.42 7.90 -1.65
C LEU A 216 -5.14 7.14 -1.99
N CYS A 217 -5.26 6.00 -2.67
CA CYS A 217 -4.12 5.13 -2.95
C CYS A 217 -3.18 5.71 -4.01
N PHE A 218 -3.71 6.22 -5.12
CA PHE A 218 -2.90 6.78 -6.20
C PHE A 218 -2.50 8.24 -5.97
N GLY A 219 -3.21 8.98 -5.13
CA GLY A 219 -2.86 10.32 -4.71
C GLY A 219 -1.99 10.32 -3.46
N GLU A 220 -2.63 10.25 -2.30
CA GLU A 220 -1.99 10.54 -1.01
C GLU A 220 -1.01 9.44 -0.54
N LEU A 221 -1.37 8.17 -0.70
CA LEU A 221 -0.49 7.06 -0.33
C LEU A 221 0.77 7.07 -1.21
N ARG A 222 0.62 7.29 -2.51
CA ARG A 222 1.74 7.48 -3.44
C ARG A 222 2.63 8.65 -3.01
N SER A 223 2.01 9.81 -2.71
CA SER A 223 2.72 11.02 -2.25
C SER A 223 3.46 10.76 -0.94
N TYR A 224 2.85 10.04 0.00
CA TYR A 224 3.47 9.64 1.26
C TYR A 224 4.75 8.84 1.02
N PHE A 225 4.70 7.79 0.20
CA PHE A 225 5.88 6.98 -0.11
C PHE A 225 6.92 7.72 -0.95
N ASN A 226 6.56 8.79 -1.65
CA ASN A 226 7.49 9.64 -2.38
C ASN A 226 8.19 10.69 -1.51
N ARG A 227 7.76 10.90 -0.26
CA ARG A 227 8.42 11.86 0.66
C ARG A 227 9.86 11.44 0.92
N ARG A 228 10.78 12.40 0.93
CA ARG A 228 12.22 12.16 1.15
C ARG A 228 12.50 11.37 2.43
N THR A 229 11.85 11.72 3.53
CA THR A 229 11.99 11.02 4.82
C THR A 229 11.52 9.58 4.76
N VAL A 230 10.35 9.33 4.16
CA VAL A 230 9.79 7.98 4.02
C VAL A 230 10.68 7.13 3.10
N ARG A 231 11.17 7.71 1.98
CA ARG A 231 12.13 7.03 1.10
C ARG A 231 13.38 6.59 1.85
N ALA A 232 13.97 7.49 2.63
CA ALA A 232 15.16 7.17 3.42
C ALA A 232 14.90 6.05 4.44
N ILE A 233 13.72 6.01 5.08
CA ILE A 233 13.32 4.94 5.99
C ILE A 233 13.18 3.62 5.24
N VAL A 234 12.42 3.61 4.15
CA VAL A 234 12.19 2.43 3.31
C VAL A 234 13.51 1.83 2.82
N GLU A 235 14.38 2.65 2.22
CA GLU A 235 15.66 2.20 1.66
C GLU A 235 16.62 1.65 2.71
N ARG A 236 16.59 2.19 3.93
CA ARG A 236 17.41 1.70 5.06
C ARG A 236 16.85 0.46 5.74
N SER A 237 15.55 0.27 5.67
CA SER A 237 14.86 -0.84 6.32
C SER A 237 15.02 -2.16 5.58
N VAL A 238 15.50 -2.15 4.34
CA VAL A 238 15.66 -3.34 3.49
C VAL A 238 17.07 -3.45 2.92
N PRO A 239 17.53 -4.66 2.59
CA PRO A 239 18.84 -4.86 1.99
C PRO A 239 19.03 -4.04 0.71
N ALA A 240 20.23 -3.46 0.54
CA ALA A 240 20.60 -2.67 -0.64
C ALA A 240 20.44 -3.46 -1.96
N GLY A 241 20.22 -2.73 -3.06
CA GLY A 241 20.14 -3.30 -4.40
C GLY A 241 18.76 -3.79 -4.84
N ARG A 242 17.73 -3.62 -4.01
CA ARG A 242 16.33 -3.87 -4.40
C ARG A 242 15.68 -2.60 -4.92
N GLY A 243 14.93 -2.71 -6.01
CA GLY A 243 14.15 -1.57 -6.51
C GLY A 243 13.19 -1.03 -5.44
N TYR A 244 12.94 0.29 -5.44
CA TYR A 244 12.18 0.99 -4.41
C TYR A 244 10.79 0.40 -4.14
N VAL A 245 10.05 0.03 -5.19
CA VAL A 245 8.72 -0.61 -5.09
C VAL A 245 8.76 -1.88 -4.23
N ARG A 246 9.74 -2.74 -4.49
CA ARG A 246 9.94 -3.96 -3.70
C ARG A 246 10.34 -3.65 -2.25
N ALA A 247 11.19 -2.64 -2.07
CA ALA A 247 11.59 -2.17 -0.76
C ALA A 247 10.40 -1.63 0.04
N ALA A 248 9.49 -0.87 -0.58
CA ALA A 248 8.29 -0.35 0.06
C ALA A 248 7.36 -1.47 0.55
N ILE A 249 7.16 -2.52 -0.25
CA ILE A 249 6.35 -3.68 0.15
C ILE A 249 7.01 -4.46 1.30
N GLU A 250 8.33 -4.67 1.25
CA GLU A 250 9.07 -5.32 2.34
C GLU A 250 9.09 -4.47 3.62
N TYR A 251 9.12 -3.15 3.49
CA TYR A 251 8.94 -2.25 4.62
C TYR A 251 7.56 -2.43 5.26
N CYS A 252 6.49 -2.46 4.46
CA CYS A 252 5.13 -2.69 4.95
C CYS A 252 4.97 -4.06 5.64
N GLU A 253 5.64 -5.10 5.12
CA GLU A 253 5.74 -6.43 5.77
C GLU A 253 6.32 -6.30 7.18
N ARG A 254 7.49 -5.66 7.31
CA ARG A 254 8.22 -5.53 8.60
C ARG A 254 7.56 -4.54 9.57
N ALA A 255 6.93 -3.49 9.06
CA ALA A 255 6.24 -2.48 9.84
C ALA A 255 4.84 -2.92 10.29
N HIS A 256 4.40 -4.13 9.98
CA HIS A 256 3.05 -4.62 10.28
C HIS A 256 1.97 -3.67 9.76
N PHE A 257 2.15 -3.16 8.54
CA PHE A 257 1.28 -2.10 8.00
C PHE A 257 -0.21 -2.45 8.04
N GLN A 258 -0.57 -3.73 7.81
CA GLN A 258 -1.96 -4.18 7.95
C GLN A 258 -2.51 -3.92 9.35
N ALA A 259 -1.73 -4.26 10.40
CA ALA A 259 -2.16 -4.03 11.80
C ALA A 259 -2.37 -2.55 12.08
N VAL A 260 -1.46 -1.71 11.61
CA VAL A 260 -1.57 -0.25 11.75
C VAL A 260 -2.81 0.27 11.04
N ALA A 261 -3.09 -0.22 9.84
CA ALA A 261 -4.28 0.19 9.08
C ALA A 261 -5.57 -0.25 9.79
N ASP A 262 -5.65 -1.49 10.27
CA ASP A 262 -6.83 -2.03 10.97
C ASP A 262 -7.10 -1.27 12.26
N GLU A 263 -6.08 -1.06 13.09
CA GLU A 263 -6.19 -0.31 14.35
C GLU A 263 -6.61 1.15 14.09
N TYR A 264 -5.98 1.79 13.11
CA TYR A 264 -6.27 3.18 12.80
C TYR A 264 -7.72 3.35 12.31
N LEU A 265 -8.18 2.52 11.37
CA LEU A 265 -9.55 2.60 10.84
C LEU A 265 -10.58 2.28 11.91
N TYR A 266 -10.31 1.29 12.78
CA TYR A 266 -11.16 0.99 13.92
C TYR A 266 -11.30 2.18 14.87
N LEU A 267 -10.19 2.83 15.23
CA LEU A 267 -10.20 4.02 16.10
C LEU A 267 -10.94 5.19 15.45
N VAL A 268 -10.69 5.47 14.18
CA VAL A 268 -11.39 6.56 13.47
C VAL A 268 -12.89 6.31 13.40
N LYS A 269 -13.32 5.08 13.10
CA LYS A 269 -14.73 4.73 13.09
C LYS A 269 -15.40 4.94 14.46
N ASN A 270 -14.79 4.43 15.52
CA ASN A 270 -15.41 4.41 16.84
C ASN A 270 -15.23 5.72 17.62
N VAL A 271 -14.10 6.43 17.43
CA VAL A 271 -13.81 7.67 18.16
C VAL A 271 -14.27 8.91 17.39
N LEU A 272 -14.05 8.95 16.08
CA LEU A 272 -14.43 10.09 15.24
C LEU A 272 -15.80 9.92 14.58
N GLN A 273 -16.48 8.81 14.82
CA GLN A 273 -17.82 8.49 14.33
C GLN A 273 -17.98 8.64 12.82
N ARG A 274 -16.95 8.26 12.06
CA ARG A 274 -17.01 8.22 10.60
C ARG A 274 -17.73 6.95 10.16
N ASN A 275 -18.95 7.11 9.66
CA ASN A 275 -19.88 5.99 9.49
C ASN A 275 -19.89 5.41 8.07
N GLY A 276 -19.09 5.95 7.15
CA GLY A 276 -19.07 5.48 5.76
C GLY A 276 -17.67 5.32 5.17
N PRO A 277 -17.50 4.39 4.21
CA PRO A 277 -16.21 4.18 3.54
C PRO A 277 -15.68 5.44 2.84
N ALA A 278 -16.53 6.25 2.22
CA ALA A 278 -16.16 7.49 1.55
C ALA A 278 -15.60 8.53 2.53
N GLU A 279 -16.31 8.79 3.64
CA GLU A 279 -15.84 9.71 4.68
C GLU A 279 -14.52 9.26 5.32
N MET A 280 -14.35 7.95 5.48
CA MET A 280 -13.12 7.36 5.98
C MET A 280 -11.97 7.58 5.01
N ALA A 281 -12.17 7.36 3.71
CA ALA A 281 -11.15 7.59 2.68
C ALA A 281 -10.73 9.06 2.63
N GLU A 282 -11.69 9.99 2.71
CA GLU A 282 -11.39 11.44 2.79
C GLU A 282 -10.61 11.81 4.06
N HIS A 283 -10.95 11.19 5.19
CA HIS A 283 -10.22 11.43 6.43
C HIS A 283 -8.76 10.93 6.34
N LEU A 284 -8.56 9.72 5.82
CA LEU A 284 -7.22 9.17 5.58
C LEU A 284 -6.41 10.02 4.60
N ALA A 285 -7.02 10.47 3.50
CA ALA A 285 -6.38 11.35 2.53
C ALA A 285 -5.88 12.63 3.20
N ARG A 286 -6.72 13.24 4.02
CA ARG A 286 -6.36 14.45 4.77
C ARG A 286 -5.19 14.21 5.73
N VAL A 287 -5.17 13.10 6.44
CA VAL A 287 -4.09 12.76 7.39
C VAL A 287 -2.78 12.46 6.65
N LEU A 288 -2.82 11.73 5.56
CA LEU A 288 -1.65 11.44 4.74
C LEU A 288 -1.16 12.69 4.00
N GLY A 289 -2.07 13.58 3.59
CA GLY A 289 -1.78 14.82 2.86
C GLY A 289 -1.18 15.95 3.69
N VAL A 290 -1.42 16.01 5.00
CA VAL A 290 -0.99 17.13 5.91
C VAL A 290 0.53 17.41 5.90
N GLY A 291 1.34 16.63 5.21
CA GLY A 291 2.77 16.91 5.03
C GLY A 291 3.15 17.53 3.68
N THR A 292 2.22 17.82 2.79
CA THR A 292 2.49 18.34 1.44
C THR A 292 2.26 19.85 1.30
N GLY A 293 1.53 20.48 2.24
CA GLY A 293 1.34 21.94 2.27
C GLY A 293 2.49 22.61 3.01
N SER A 294 3.29 23.44 2.35
CA SER A 294 4.03 24.51 3.02
C SER A 294 3.02 25.29 3.88
N PRO A 295 3.32 25.55 5.16
CA PRO A 295 2.44 26.46 5.90
C PRO A 295 2.53 27.83 5.20
N ASN A 296 1.46 28.23 4.54
CA ASN A 296 1.24 29.65 4.30
C ASN A 296 1.11 30.28 5.69
N ILE A 297 2.23 30.76 6.21
CA ILE A 297 2.29 31.67 7.34
C ILE A 297 1.88 33.02 6.76
N ASN A 298 0.59 33.35 6.88
CA ASN A 298 0.11 34.72 6.88
C ASN A 298 -0.09 35.16 8.32
#